data_6a70d3f1a6ec4af1285786f5bd3ed404
#
_entry.id   6a70d3f1a6ec4af1285786f5bd3ed404
#
_cell.length_a   1.000
_cell.length_b   1.000
_cell.length_c   1.000
_cell.angle_alpha   90.00
_cell.angle_beta   90.00
_cell.angle_gamma   90.00
#
_symmetry.space_group_name_H-M   'P 1'
#
loop_
_entity.id
_entity.type
_entity.pdbx_description
1 polymer ?
#
loop_
_entity_poly.entity_id
_entity_poly.type
_entity_poly.pdbx_seq_one_letter_code
_entity_poly.pdbx_strand_id
1 'polypeptide(L)'
;MLFRSENSQGILSAAYAKDGADRQWDSDPGMKKFYAFLAKYFPEANRLDGSVVYGYGAAQTMVKVLEMCGDNLTRENIMKQAASLKDFTPDTLLPGIRINTSATDFAPIEQLQMMRFKGEKWDLFGDIISGGLSN
;
A
#
# COMPACT_ATOMS: atom_id res chain seq x y z
N MET A 1 -1.56 5.11 -15.65
CA MET A 1 -1.81 4.82 -17.08
C MET A 1 -2.95 3.83 -17.15
N LEU A 2 -4.13 4.25 -17.56
CA LEU A 2 -5.29 3.37 -17.67
C LEU A 2 -5.17 2.53 -18.94
N PHE A 3 -4.83 1.26 -18.78
CA PHE A 3 -4.95 0.28 -19.84
C PHE A 3 -6.44 -0.07 -20.03
N ARG A 4 -7.21 0.90 -20.54
CA ARG A 4 -8.63 0.70 -20.86
C ARG A 4 -8.78 0.40 -22.34
N SER A 5 -8.17 -0.66 -22.84
CA SER A 5 -8.40 -1.09 -24.20
C SER A 5 -8.83 -2.56 -24.22
N GLU A 6 -9.64 -2.91 -25.22
CA GLU A 6 -10.01 -4.30 -25.50
C GLU A 6 -8.76 -5.20 -25.63
N ASN A 7 -7.65 -4.62 -26.07
CA ASN A 7 -6.37 -5.30 -26.25
C ASN A 7 -5.62 -5.58 -24.93
N SER A 8 -6.08 -5.05 -23.79
CA SER A 8 -5.43 -5.26 -22.50
C SER A 8 -6.05 -6.41 -21.70
N GLN A 9 -7.07 -7.06 -22.24
CA GLN A 9 -7.73 -8.18 -21.56
C GLN A 9 -6.78 -9.35 -21.34
N GLY A 10 -6.76 -9.88 -20.11
CA GLY A 10 -5.94 -11.02 -19.74
C GLY A 10 -4.49 -10.69 -19.38
N ILE A 11 -4.06 -9.43 -19.47
CA ILE A 11 -2.73 -9.01 -18.97
C ILE A 11 -2.57 -9.43 -17.51
N LEU A 12 -1.44 -10.05 -17.22
CA LEU A 12 -1.05 -10.43 -15.87
C LEU A 12 -0.09 -9.39 -15.28
N SER A 13 -0.27 -9.11 -14.01
CA SER A 13 0.61 -8.26 -13.21
C SER A 13 0.63 -8.73 -11.76
N ALA A 14 1.42 -8.06 -10.94
CA ALA A 14 1.41 -8.24 -9.50
C ALA A 14 1.44 -6.87 -8.82
N ALA A 15 0.77 -6.75 -7.68
CA ALA A 15 0.75 -5.52 -6.90
C ALA A 15 0.72 -5.81 -5.40
N TYR A 16 1.06 -4.80 -4.62
CA TYR A 16 0.92 -4.78 -3.17
C TYR A 16 -0.09 -3.72 -2.70
N ALA A 17 -0.35 -2.71 -3.52
CA ALA A 17 -1.25 -1.60 -3.20
C ALA A 17 -2.50 -1.62 -4.07
N LYS A 18 -3.58 -1.07 -3.53
CA LYS A 18 -4.84 -0.83 -4.24
C LYS A 18 -4.62 0.26 -5.29
N ASP A 19 -5.13 0.04 -6.49
CA ASP A 19 -5.09 1.06 -7.55
C ASP A 19 -6.22 2.08 -7.30
N GLY A 20 -5.87 3.34 -7.09
CA GLY A 20 -6.84 4.43 -6.91
C GLY A 20 -7.71 4.70 -8.15
N ALA A 21 -7.33 4.16 -9.31
CA ALA A 21 -8.11 4.22 -10.54
C ALA A 21 -9.14 3.09 -10.66
N ASP A 22 -8.96 1.99 -9.93
CA ASP A 22 -9.84 0.83 -10.01
C ASP A 22 -11.05 1.00 -9.09
N ARG A 23 -12.21 1.12 -9.69
CA ARG A 23 -13.47 1.39 -8.99
C ARG A 23 -13.92 0.28 -8.05
N GLN A 24 -13.33 -0.91 -8.12
CA GLN A 24 -13.63 -1.98 -7.17
C GLN A 24 -13.31 -1.56 -5.72
N TRP A 25 -12.41 -0.60 -5.54
CA TRP A 25 -12.00 -0.08 -4.23
C TRP A 25 -12.82 1.13 -3.74
N ASP A 26 -13.78 1.65 -4.54
CA ASP A 26 -14.57 2.82 -4.16
C ASP A 26 -15.38 2.60 -2.85
N SER A 27 -15.76 1.35 -2.55
CA SER A 27 -16.47 0.98 -1.32
C SER A 27 -15.57 0.56 -0.16
N ASP A 28 -14.27 0.35 -0.41
CA ASP A 28 -13.31 -0.08 0.61
C ASP A 28 -13.14 0.97 1.71
N PRO A 29 -13.23 0.59 3.01
CA PRO A 29 -13.14 1.55 4.10
C PRO A 29 -11.83 2.33 4.16
N GLY A 30 -10.70 1.67 3.83
CA GLY A 30 -9.38 2.31 3.81
C GLY A 30 -9.28 3.32 2.67
N MET A 31 -9.74 2.95 1.47
CA MET A 31 -9.73 3.87 0.33
C MET A 31 -10.70 5.04 0.52
N LYS A 32 -11.82 4.85 1.20
CA LYS A 32 -12.71 5.97 1.58
C LYS A 32 -12.01 6.98 2.47
N LYS A 33 -11.20 6.54 3.44
CA LYS A 33 -10.39 7.44 4.28
C LYS A 33 -9.36 8.19 3.44
N PHE A 34 -8.68 7.49 2.55
CA PHE A 34 -7.73 8.09 1.61
C PHE A 34 -8.40 9.17 0.75
N TYR A 35 -9.55 8.88 0.13
CA TYR A 35 -10.27 9.88 -0.68
C TYR A 35 -10.77 11.08 0.14
N ALA A 36 -11.24 10.84 1.36
CA ALA A 36 -11.65 11.92 2.26
C ALA A 36 -10.46 12.79 2.68
N PHE A 37 -9.30 12.19 2.91
CA PHE A 37 -8.06 12.90 3.20
C PHE A 37 -7.65 13.79 2.01
N LEU A 38 -7.64 13.26 0.79
CA LEU A 38 -7.33 14.05 -0.40
C LEU A 38 -8.31 15.22 -0.56
N ALA A 39 -9.61 14.96 -0.48
CA ALA A 39 -10.62 16.01 -0.63
C ALA A 39 -10.44 17.16 0.38
N LYS A 40 -9.94 16.85 1.58
CA LYS A 40 -9.76 17.85 2.64
C LYS A 40 -8.42 18.61 2.55
N TYR A 41 -7.34 17.90 2.26
CA TYR A 41 -5.98 18.45 2.42
C TYR A 41 -5.21 18.62 1.11
N PHE A 42 -5.63 17.95 0.04
CA PHE A 42 -4.98 18.02 -1.26
C PHE A 42 -6.01 17.80 -2.39
N PRO A 43 -7.02 18.68 -2.50
CA PRO A 43 -8.13 18.52 -3.44
C PRO A 43 -7.72 18.51 -4.91
N GLU A 44 -6.57 19.10 -5.26
CA GLU A 44 -5.99 19.10 -6.60
C GLU A 44 -5.23 17.80 -6.94
N ALA A 45 -5.05 16.88 -5.97
CA ALA A 45 -4.34 15.64 -6.22
C ALA A 45 -5.06 14.77 -7.26
N ASN A 46 -4.27 14.25 -8.20
CA ASN A 46 -4.79 13.25 -9.10
C ASN A 46 -4.87 11.89 -8.39
N ARG A 47 -6.06 11.49 -7.94
CA ARG A 47 -6.29 10.21 -7.27
C ARG A 47 -5.96 8.98 -8.13
N LEU A 48 -5.81 9.17 -9.45
CA LEU A 48 -5.44 8.11 -10.41
C LEU A 48 -3.92 7.91 -10.48
N ASP A 49 -3.15 8.78 -9.80
CA ASP A 49 -1.72 8.65 -9.71
C ASP A 49 -1.34 7.72 -8.56
N GLY A 50 -0.74 6.58 -8.91
CA GLY A 50 -0.27 5.60 -7.92
C GLY A 50 0.73 6.17 -6.91
N SER A 51 1.48 7.21 -7.27
CA SER A 51 2.41 7.89 -6.36
C SER A 51 1.68 8.57 -5.20
N VAL A 52 0.46 9.07 -5.42
CA VAL A 52 -0.37 9.67 -4.36
C VAL A 52 -0.87 8.60 -3.39
N VAL A 53 -1.28 7.45 -3.91
CA VAL A 53 -1.68 6.27 -3.10
C VAL A 53 -0.50 5.78 -2.26
N TYR A 54 0.67 5.65 -2.89
CA TYR A 54 1.91 5.26 -2.22
C TYR A 54 2.29 6.24 -1.10
N GLY A 55 2.29 7.54 -1.40
CA GLY A 55 2.64 8.59 -0.45
C GLY A 55 1.75 8.59 0.79
N TYR A 56 0.44 8.35 0.63
CA TYR A 56 -0.49 8.22 1.76
C TYR A 56 -0.16 6.99 2.62
N GLY A 57 0.10 5.83 2.03
CA GLY A 57 0.50 4.63 2.77
C GLY A 57 1.83 4.79 3.51
N ALA A 58 2.81 5.44 2.88
CA ALA A 58 4.09 5.77 3.50
C ALA A 58 3.91 6.72 4.70
N ALA A 59 3.05 7.74 4.58
CA ALA A 59 2.72 8.65 5.67
C ALA A 59 2.03 7.92 6.83
N GLN A 60 1.08 7.02 6.56
CA GLN A 60 0.46 6.20 7.60
C GLN A 60 1.48 5.32 8.33
N THR A 61 2.45 4.77 7.59
CA THR A 61 3.53 3.97 8.19
C THR A 61 4.39 4.82 9.10
N MET A 62 4.73 6.05 8.68
CA MET A 62 5.49 6.98 9.54
C MET A 62 4.70 7.39 10.78
N VAL A 63 3.40 7.66 10.66
CA VAL A 63 2.54 7.94 11.82
C VAL A 63 2.57 6.76 12.80
N LYS A 64 2.48 5.52 12.30
CA LYS A 64 2.58 4.33 13.13
C LYS A 64 3.92 4.25 13.88
N VAL A 65 5.03 4.54 13.21
CA VAL A 65 6.36 4.59 13.85
C VAL A 65 6.40 5.64 14.97
N LEU A 66 5.86 6.84 14.71
CA LEU A 66 5.81 7.92 15.70
C LEU A 66 4.94 7.56 16.92
N GLU A 67 3.78 6.91 16.69
CA GLU A 67 2.95 6.38 17.77
C GLU A 67 3.72 5.38 18.65
N MET A 68 4.53 4.49 18.03
CA MET A 68 5.36 3.51 18.75
C MET A 68 6.49 4.17 19.53
N CYS A 69 6.92 5.38 19.14
CA CYS A 69 7.93 6.14 19.87
C CYS A 69 7.43 6.74 21.20
N GLY A 70 6.10 6.95 21.35
CA GLY A 70 5.54 7.71 22.44
C GLY A 70 6.16 9.10 22.53
N ASP A 71 6.52 9.53 23.72
CA ASP A 71 7.13 10.85 23.95
C ASP A 71 8.63 10.92 23.60
N ASN A 72 9.26 9.78 23.30
CA ASN A 72 10.68 9.72 22.95
C ASN A 72 10.87 9.80 21.44
N LEU A 73 10.87 11.00 20.89
CA LEU A 73 11.04 11.29 19.45
C LEU A 73 12.51 11.51 19.05
N THR A 74 13.45 10.90 19.76
CA THR A 74 14.86 10.92 19.34
C THR A 74 15.05 10.12 18.06
N ARG A 75 16.03 10.55 17.24
CA ARG A 75 16.37 9.85 15.99
C ARG A 75 16.65 8.37 16.21
N GLU A 76 17.38 8.05 17.28
CA GLU A 76 17.71 6.68 17.63
C GLU A 76 16.45 5.83 17.89
N ASN A 77 15.49 6.35 18.67
CA ASN A 77 14.25 5.63 18.93
C ASN A 77 13.37 5.52 17.69
N ILE A 78 13.25 6.57 16.87
CA ILE A 78 12.52 6.51 15.60
C ILE A 78 13.08 5.40 14.71
N MET A 79 14.40 5.33 14.54
CA MET A 79 15.04 4.27 13.73
C MET A 79 14.81 2.88 14.32
N LYS A 80 14.86 2.74 15.64
CA LYS A 80 14.57 1.49 16.35
C LYS A 80 13.12 1.05 16.11
N GLN A 81 12.15 1.96 16.22
CA GLN A 81 10.75 1.64 16.01
C GLN A 81 10.45 1.35 14.53
N ALA A 82 11.05 2.10 13.61
CA ALA A 82 10.95 1.84 12.17
C ALA A 82 11.48 0.45 11.78
N ALA A 83 12.51 -0.05 12.49
CA ALA A 83 13.07 -1.38 12.30
C ALA A 83 12.37 -2.46 13.15
N SER A 84 11.15 -2.23 13.64
CA SER A 84 10.42 -3.17 14.49
C SER A 84 8.93 -3.26 14.16
N LEU A 85 8.52 -2.81 12.98
CA LEU A 85 7.15 -2.93 12.51
C LEU A 85 6.76 -4.41 12.37
N LYS A 86 5.57 -4.76 12.85
CA LYS A 86 5.02 -6.11 12.72
C LYS A 86 3.55 -6.06 12.32
N ASP A 87 3.25 -6.78 11.25
CA ASP A 87 1.89 -7.00 10.74
C ASP A 87 1.08 -5.71 10.55
N PHE A 88 1.75 -4.59 10.28
CA PHE A 88 1.08 -3.32 10.05
C PHE A 88 0.51 -3.27 8.64
N THR A 89 -0.74 -2.84 8.52
CA THR A 89 -1.44 -2.75 7.23
C THR A 89 -1.97 -1.35 7.02
N PRO A 90 -1.27 -0.49 6.24
CA PRO A 90 -1.82 0.76 5.77
C PRO A 90 -3.12 0.58 4.97
N ASP A 91 -4.00 1.57 5.02
CA ASP A 91 -5.31 1.55 4.37
C ASP A 91 -5.25 1.29 2.85
N THR A 92 -4.13 1.63 2.22
CA THR A 92 -3.93 1.50 0.76
C THR A 92 -3.30 0.20 0.30
N LEU A 93 -2.88 -0.69 1.20
CA LEU A 93 -2.39 -2.01 0.81
C LEU A 93 -3.52 -2.96 0.41
N LEU A 94 -3.22 -3.91 -0.46
CA LEU A 94 -4.14 -4.99 -0.80
C LEU A 94 -4.44 -5.85 0.44
N PRO A 95 -5.63 -6.44 0.53
CA PRO A 95 -6.01 -7.31 1.64
C PRO A 95 -5.00 -8.44 1.85
N GLY A 96 -4.54 -8.62 3.09
CA GLY A 96 -3.59 -9.65 3.48
C GLY A 96 -2.12 -9.28 3.34
N ILE A 97 -1.79 -8.20 2.63
CA ILE A 97 -0.41 -7.68 2.55
C ILE A 97 -0.10 -6.85 3.79
N ARG A 98 1.08 -7.04 4.35
CA ARG A 98 1.51 -6.46 5.61
C ARG A 98 2.90 -5.89 5.52
N ILE A 99 3.14 -4.86 6.33
CA ILE A 99 4.46 -4.28 6.55
C ILE A 99 5.11 -4.96 7.74
N ASN A 100 6.31 -5.48 7.52
CA ASN A 100 7.19 -6.01 8.55
C ASN A 100 8.60 -5.46 8.34
N THR A 101 9.30 -5.20 9.43
CA THR A 101 10.71 -4.79 9.42
C THR A 101 11.44 -5.41 10.59
N SER A 102 12.75 -5.50 10.49
CA SER A 102 13.62 -5.96 11.60
C SER A 102 14.94 -5.18 11.62
N ALA A 103 15.77 -5.47 12.60
CA ALA A 103 17.10 -4.85 12.70
C ALA A 103 18.03 -5.21 11.53
N THR A 104 17.74 -6.28 10.80
CA THR A 104 18.54 -6.78 9.66
C THR A 104 17.77 -6.76 8.35
N ASP A 105 16.48 -6.42 8.39
CA ASP A 105 15.62 -6.36 7.22
C ASP A 105 14.82 -5.06 7.21
N PHE A 106 15.16 -4.20 6.25
CA PHE A 106 14.56 -2.88 6.05
C PHE A 106 13.63 -2.85 4.82
N ALA A 107 13.31 -4.01 4.21
CA ALA A 107 12.35 -4.11 3.12
C ALA A 107 10.92 -4.22 3.70
N PRO A 108 10.14 -3.14 3.79
CA PRO A 108 8.88 -3.15 4.55
C PRO A 108 7.78 -3.96 3.87
N ILE A 109 7.84 -4.11 2.55
CA ILE A 109 6.83 -4.83 1.75
C ILE A 109 7.55 -5.90 0.93
N GLU A 110 7.35 -7.15 1.30
CA GLU A 110 7.90 -8.32 0.63
C GLU A 110 6.82 -9.26 0.09
N GLN A 111 5.61 -8.77 0.02
CA GLN A 111 4.45 -9.53 -0.41
C GLN A 111 3.82 -8.89 -1.65
N LEU A 112 3.39 -9.74 -2.58
CA LEU A 112 2.67 -9.36 -3.79
C LEU A 112 1.46 -10.26 -3.99
N GLN A 113 0.42 -9.72 -4.60
CA GLN A 113 -0.74 -10.47 -5.07
C GLN A 113 -0.77 -10.45 -6.59
N MET A 114 -0.91 -11.62 -7.21
CA MET A 114 -1.13 -11.70 -8.65
C MET A 114 -2.48 -11.13 -9.02
N MET A 115 -2.51 -10.45 -10.16
CA MET A 115 -3.73 -9.87 -10.70
C MET A 115 -3.81 -10.02 -12.22
N ARG A 116 -5.04 -10.10 -12.73
CA ARG A 116 -5.36 -10.17 -14.16
C ARG A 116 -6.30 -9.06 -14.54
N PHE A 117 -5.98 -8.34 -15.61
CA PHE A 117 -6.87 -7.32 -16.11
C PHE A 117 -8.09 -7.94 -16.81
N LYS A 118 -9.29 -7.61 -16.35
CA LYS A 118 -10.55 -8.12 -16.87
C LYS A 118 -11.64 -7.05 -16.87
N GLY A 119 -12.16 -6.74 -18.04
CA GLY A 119 -13.10 -5.63 -18.18
C GLY A 119 -12.42 -4.30 -17.91
N GLU A 120 -12.73 -3.69 -16.80
CA GLU A 120 -12.18 -2.38 -16.37
C GLU A 120 -11.48 -2.44 -15.01
N LYS A 121 -11.22 -3.64 -14.50
CA LYS A 121 -10.64 -3.86 -13.16
C LYS A 121 -9.54 -4.91 -13.18
N TRP A 122 -8.81 -4.97 -12.08
CA TRP A 122 -7.84 -6.00 -11.81
C TRP A 122 -8.45 -7.09 -10.91
N ASP A 123 -8.72 -8.27 -11.47
CA ASP A 123 -9.14 -9.43 -10.68
C ASP A 123 -7.90 -10.02 -9.98
N LEU A 124 -7.91 -10.00 -8.64
CA LEU A 124 -6.89 -10.66 -7.83
C LEU A 124 -7.08 -12.17 -7.89
N PHE A 125 -5.98 -12.94 -7.96
CA PHE A 125 -6.04 -14.39 -8.00
C PHE A 125 -4.80 -15.04 -7.37
N GLY A 126 -4.94 -16.33 -7.03
CA GLY A 126 -3.89 -17.09 -6.36
C GLY A 126 -3.64 -16.65 -4.92
N ASP A 127 -2.66 -17.26 -4.29
CA ASP A 127 -2.21 -16.89 -2.95
C ASP A 127 -1.29 -15.68 -2.98
N ILE A 128 -1.12 -15.02 -1.83
CA ILE A 128 -0.12 -13.96 -1.68
C ILE A 128 1.27 -14.60 -1.81
N ILE A 129 2.06 -14.03 -2.70
CA ILE A 129 3.45 -14.43 -2.91
C ILE A 129 4.30 -13.64 -1.94
N SER A 130 5.04 -14.33 -1.09
CA SER A 130 6.05 -13.73 -0.22
C SER A 130 7.43 -13.97 -0.81
N GLY A 131 8.19 -12.90 -1.00
CA GLY A 131 9.57 -12.92 -1.47
C GLY A 131 10.43 -12.26 -0.41
N GLY A 132 10.81 -12.99 0.64
CA GLY A 132 11.79 -12.51 1.61
C GLY A 132 13.21 -12.86 1.12
N LEU A 133 14.19 -12.02 1.46
CA LEU A 133 15.57 -12.46 1.46
C LEU A 133 15.66 -13.55 2.55
N SER A 134 15.53 -14.80 2.12
CA SER A 134 15.83 -15.94 2.99
C SER A 134 17.31 -15.86 3.37
N ASN A 135 17.57 -15.42 4.61
CA ASN A 135 18.86 -15.54 5.26
C ASN A 135 19.13 -17.01 5.63
#